data_851cfda3cb0c4ebf51a48b25ad5e7411
#
_entry.id   851cfda3cb0c4ebf51a48b25ad5e7411
#
_cell.length_a   1.000
_cell.length_b   1.000
_cell.length_c   1.000
_cell.angle_alpha   90.00
_cell.angle_beta   90.00
_cell.angle_gamma   90.00
#
_symmetry.space_group_name_H-M   'P 1'
#
loop_
_entity.id
_entity.type
_entity.pdbx_description
1 polymer ?
#
loop_
_entity_poly.entity_id
_entity_poly.type
_entity_poly.pdbx_seq_one_letter_code
_entity_poly.pdbx_strand_id
1 'polypeptide(L)'
;MSEIKLLALDLDGTLFTKDKQVTAENRAALKATEAKGVHVVITTGRPLPAITHILEDLGLLDDKHYSVTFNGGLVQRNNGDILIKKEMSREDLKQIYAVFEPLGLPMDVISDGIVYGVPSKGNHSLYRQANPTLTFVDVESIDDIPENIVYNKVVTVCEEAFLNAQIQKLPKQLYQNFEVFKSREIILEVMPKGVHKAVGLKLLSDYLALDKSQVMAMGDEENDLTMLEWAGLGVAMANAVPKVKAVAKAVTTKTNEESGVAEAIHKYILEK
;
A
#
# COMPACT_ATOMS: atom_id res chain seq x y z
N MET A 1 -1.68 -20.90 -18.42
CA MET A 1 -1.55 -20.19 -17.14
C MET A 1 -2.12 -21.09 -16.07
N SER A 2 -1.50 -21.11 -14.90
CA SER A 2 -2.04 -21.85 -13.73
C SER A 2 -3.40 -21.26 -13.34
N GLU A 3 -4.23 -22.04 -12.65
CA GLU A 3 -5.48 -21.57 -12.06
C GLU A 3 -5.17 -20.52 -10.97
N ILE A 4 -5.81 -19.37 -11.04
CA ILE A 4 -5.63 -18.30 -10.02
C ILE A 4 -6.33 -18.73 -8.74
N LYS A 5 -5.63 -18.64 -7.61
CA LYS A 5 -6.13 -18.94 -6.26
C LYS A 5 -6.06 -17.75 -5.31
N LEU A 6 -5.31 -16.70 -5.68
CA LEU A 6 -5.20 -15.46 -4.94
C LEU A 6 -5.25 -14.27 -5.90
N LEU A 7 -6.16 -13.33 -5.62
CA LEU A 7 -6.28 -12.06 -6.29
C LEU A 7 -5.85 -10.95 -5.32
N ALA A 8 -4.72 -10.31 -5.60
CA ALA A 8 -4.21 -9.18 -4.83
C ALA A 8 -4.57 -7.86 -5.52
N LEU A 9 -5.19 -6.95 -4.79
CA LEU A 9 -5.71 -5.68 -5.31
C LEU A 9 -5.14 -4.51 -4.54
N ASP A 10 -4.54 -3.55 -5.24
CA ASP A 10 -4.39 -2.22 -4.70
C ASP A 10 -5.76 -1.52 -4.60
N LEU A 11 -5.83 -0.44 -3.82
CA LEU A 11 -7.05 0.34 -3.61
C LEU A 11 -7.12 1.58 -4.49
N ASP A 12 -6.21 2.53 -4.24
CA ASP A 12 -6.29 3.88 -4.79
C ASP A 12 -5.86 3.91 -6.26
N GLY A 13 -6.78 4.17 -7.19
CA GLY A 13 -6.52 4.13 -8.63
C GLY A 13 -6.63 2.73 -9.23
N THR A 14 -6.91 1.69 -8.42
CA THR A 14 -7.13 0.32 -8.87
C THR A 14 -8.56 -0.13 -8.57
N LEU A 15 -8.88 -0.46 -7.30
CA LEU A 15 -10.22 -0.90 -6.92
C LEU A 15 -11.18 0.28 -6.69
N PHE A 16 -10.65 1.39 -6.13
CA PHE A 16 -11.41 2.60 -5.85
C PHE A 16 -11.54 3.51 -7.07
N THR A 17 -12.73 4.08 -7.23
CA THR A 17 -12.94 5.30 -8.02
C THR A 17 -12.32 6.51 -7.34
N LYS A 18 -12.30 7.67 -8.01
CA LYS A 18 -11.87 8.97 -7.42
C LYS A 18 -12.67 9.32 -6.17
N ASP A 19 -13.95 8.95 -6.13
CA ASP A 19 -14.84 9.19 -4.98
C ASP A 19 -14.69 8.12 -3.88
N LYS A 20 -13.66 7.28 -3.95
CA LYS A 20 -13.36 6.21 -2.99
C LYS A 20 -14.49 5.18 -2.86
N GLN A 21 -15.17 4.93 -3.95
CA GLN A 21 -16.22 3.90 -4.05
C GLN A 21 -15.70 2.69 -4.85
N VAL A 22 -16.29 1.52 -4.59
CA VAL A 22 -16.14 0.34 -5.46
C VAL A 22 -17.34 0.27 -6.37
N THR A 23 -17.14 0.12 -7.67
CA THR A 23 -18.25 0.04 -8.64
C THR A 23 -19.07 -1.22 -8.43
N ALA A 24 -20.32 -1.20 -8.88
CA ALA A 24 -21.22 -2.36 -8.76
C ALA A 24 -20.69 -3.59 -9.49
N GLU A 25 -20.08 -3.39 -10.65
CA GLU A 25 -19.46 -4.46 -11.45
C GLU A 25 -18.25 -5.06 -10.74
N ASN A 26 -17.37 -4.23 -10.14
CA ASN A 26 -16.24 -4.72 -9.37
C ASN A 26 -16.73 -5.54 -8.16
N ARG A 27 -17.75 -5.08 -7.43
CA ARG A 27 -18.34 -5.82 -6.30
C ARG A 27 -18.87 -7.20 -6.73
N ALA A 28 -19.63 -7.22 -7.84
CA ALA A 28 -20.19 -8.47 -8.36
C ALA A 28 -19.08 -9.45 -8.79
N ALA A 29 -18.05 -8.94 -9.45
CA ALA A 29 -16.90 -9.75 -9.88
C ALA A 29 -16.09 -10.29 -8.68
N LEU A 30 -15.86 -9.49 -7.64
CA LEU A 30 -15.18 -9.93 -6.41
C LEU A 30 -15.97 -11.04 -5.71
N LYS A 31 -17.26 -10.87 -5.54
CA LYS A 31 -18.15 -11.90 -4.95
C LYS A 31 -18.11 -13.21 -5.75
N ALA A 32 -18.10 -13.12 -7.07
CA ALA A 32 -18.00 -14.30 -7.94
C ALA A 32 -16.62 -14.96 -7.84
N THR A 33 -15.56 -14.17 -7.63
CA THR A 33 -14.20 -14.65 -7.40
C THR A 33 -14.11 -15.49 -6.13
N GLU A 34 -14.67 -14.97 -5.03
CA GLU A 34 -14.72 -15.68 -3.75
C GLU A 34 -15.55 -16.98 -3.85
N ALA A 35 -16.67 -16.94 -4.57
CA ALA A 35 -17.50 -18.14 -4.79
C ALA A 35 -16.77 -19.26 -5.55
N LYS A 36 -15.71 -18.93 -6.32
CA LYS A 36 -14.78 -19.90 -6.92
C LYS A 36 -13.68 -20.37 -5.97
N GLY A 37 -13.66 -19.91 -4.72
CA GLY A 37 -12.62 -20.27 -3.74
C GLY A 37 -11.28 -19.55 -3.96
N VAL A 38 -11.28 -18.40 -4.64
CA VAL A 38 -10.11 -17.56 -4.83
C VAL A 38 -10.03 -16.55 -3.70
N HIS A 39 -8.90 -16.47 -3.01
CA HIS A 39 -8.68 -15.47 -1.96
C HIS A 39 -8.61 -14.06 -2.55
N VAL A 40 -9.49 -13.17 -2.12
CA VAL A 40 -9.44 -11.74 -2.42
C VAL A 40 -8.65 -11.05 -1.32
N VAL A 41 -7.53 -10.39 -1.69
CA VAL A 41 -6.58 -9.79 -0.75
C VAL A 41 -6.38 -8.32 -1.09
N ILE A 42 -6.71 -7.45 -0.16
CA ILE A 42 -6.38 -6.02 -0.30
C ILE A 42 -4.90 -5.82 0.03
N THR A 43 -4.19 -5.16 -0.88
CA THR A 43 -2.74 -4.93 -0.79
C THR A 43 -2.46 -3.43 -0.90
N THR A 44 -2.29 -2.76 0.24
CA THR A 44 -2.30 -1.29 0.32
C THR A 44 -1.19 -0.71 1.20
N GLY A 45 -0.85 0.54 0.98
CA GLY A 45 -0.01 1.33 1.91
C GLY A 45 -0.72 1.80 3.17
N ARG A 46 -2.06 1.65 3.23
CA ARG A 46 -2.89 2.08 4.35
C ARG A 46 -2.81 1.09 5.52
N PRO A 47 -3.01 1.53 6.80
CA PRO A 47 -3.24 0.64 7.93
C PRO A 47 -4.64 0.00 7.87
N LEU A 48 -4.84 -1.12 8.54
CA LEU A 48 -6.12 -1.83 8.57
C LEU A 48 -7.29 -0.94 9.04
N PRO A 49 -7.17 -0.12 10.11
CA PRO A 49 -8.26 0.75 10.52
C PRO A 49 -8.74 1.73 9.42
N ALA A 50 -7.85 2.13 8.52
CA ALA A 50 -8.21 3.04 7.42
C ALA A 50 -8.98 2.36 6.28
N ILE A 51 -9.06 1.03 6.27
CA ILE A 51 -9.75 0.24 5.23
C ILE A 51 -10.88 -0.64 5.79
N THR A 52 -11.11 -0.66 7.10
CA THR A 52 -12.13 -1.50 7.74
C THR A 52 -13.51 -1.32 7.12
N HIS A 53 -13.91 -0.07 6.86
CA HIS A 53 -15.21 0.24 6.25
C HIS A 53 -15.40 -0.39 4.87
N ILE A 54 -14.34 -0.49 4.07
CA ILE A 54 -14.44 -1.12 2.74
C ILE A 54 -14.40 -2.64 2.84
N LEU A 55 -13.63 -3.20 3.79
CA LEU A 55 -13.64 -4.63 4.04
C LEU A 55 -15.02 -5.11 4.50
N GLU A 56 -15.69 -4.32 5.37
CA GLU A 56 -17.07 -4.59 5.80
C GLU A 56 -18.04 -4.52 4.63
N ASP A 57 -17.97 -3.47 3.83
CA ASP A 57 -18.81 -3.24 2.67
C ASP A 57 -18.65 -4.31 1.57
N LEU A 58 -17.48 -4.92 1.46
CA LEU A 58 -17.19 -6.03 0.55
C LEU A 58 -17.49 -7.41 1.16
N GLY A 59 -17.82 -7.50 2.45
CA GLY A 59 -18.01 -8.77 3.16
C GLY A 59 -16.71 -9.50 3.47
N LEU A 60 -15.58 -8.78 3.49
CA LEU A 60 -14.23 -9.32 3.73
C LEU A 60 -13.72 -9.07 5.15
N LEU A 61 -14.52 -8.48 6.05
CA LEU A 61 -14.13 -8.15 7.42
C LEU A 61 -14.40 -9.33 8.37
N ASP A 62 -13.51 -10.33 8.38
CA ASP A 62 -13.60 -11.49 9.23
C ASP A 62 -12.22 -12.15 9.50
N ASP A 63 -12.19 -13.33 10.07
CA ASP A 63 -10.99 -14.10 10.38
C ASP A 63 -10.52 -15.04 9.25
N LYS A 64 -11.24 -15.08 8.11
CA LYS A 64 -10.93 -15.94 6.95
C LYS A 64 -10.25 -15.20 5.83
N HIS A 65 -10.46 -13.86 5.77
CA HIS A 65 -9.87 -13.01 4.77
C HIS A 65 -8.61 -12.32 5.29
N TYR A 66 -7.77 -11.89 4.34
CA TYR A 66 -6.44 -11.36 4.62
C TYR A 66 -6.25 -10.01 3.94
N SER A 67 -5.40 -9.19 4.54
CA SER A 67 -4.89 -7.96 3.94
C SER A 67 -3.37 -7.88 4.09
N VAL A 68 -2.74 -7.29 3.08
CA VAL A 68 -1.35 -6.86 3.10
C VAL A 68 -1.36 -5.35 3.23
N THR A 69 -0.99 -4.84 4.40
CA THR A 69 -1.02 -3.41 4.73
C THR A 69 0.39 -2.84 4.86
N PHE A 70 0.51 -1.51 4.99
CA PHE A 70 1.79 -0.82 5.06
C PHE A 70 2.76 -1.23 3.94
N ASN A 71 2.24 -1.33 2.69
CA ASN A 71 3.04 -1.74 1.52
C ASN A 71 3.81 -3.05 1.71
N GLY A 72 3.24 -4.02 2.42
CA GLY A 72 3.87 -5.31 2.69
C GLY A 72 4.57 -5.42 4.05
N GLY A 73 4.55 -4.35 4.86
CA GLY A 73 5.11 -4.35 6.21
C GLY A 73 4.30 -5.17 7.21
N LEU A 74 3.01 -5.40 6.91
CA LEU A 74 2.11 -6.14 7.76
C LEU A 74 1.23 -7.07 6.92
N VAL A 75 1.21 -8.35 7.28
CA VAL A 75 0.28 -9.36 6.76
C VAL A 75 -0.61 -9.79 7.91
N GLN A 76 -1.91 -9.68 7.74
CA GLN A 76 -2.86 -9.90 8.82
C GLN A 76 -4.20 -10.45 8.31
N ARG A 77 -4.95 -11.11 9.19
CA ARG A 77 -6.37 -11.39 8.99
C ARG A 77 -7.15 -10.08 9.11
N ASN A 78 -8.29 -10.00 8.47
CA ASN A 78 -9.09 -8.79 8.47
C ASN A 78 -9.82 -8.52 9.80
N ASN A 79 -9.83 -9.50 10.72
CA ASN A 79 -10.23 -9.30 12.12
C ASN A 79 -9.15 -8.61 12.99
N GLY A 80 -7.95 -8.37 12.44
CA GLY A 80 -6.82 -7.72 13.12
C GLY A 80 -5.72 -8.68 13.60
N ASP A 81 -5.89 -10.00 13.49
CA ASP A 81 -4.86 -10.98 13.86
C ASP A 81 -3.63 -10.85 12.96
N ILE A 82 -2.51 -10.45 13.54
CA ILE A 82 -1.25 -10.26 12.82
C ILE A 82 -0.58 -11.60 12.57
N LEU A 83 -0.28 -11.91 11.30
CA LEU A 83 0.47 -13.09 10.91
C LEU A 83 1.96 -12.78 10.78
N ILE A 84 2.30 -11.68 10.15
CA ILE A 84 3.69 -11.28 9.89
C ILE A 84 3.78 -9.76 10.00
N LYS A 85 4.84 -9.29 10.68
CA LYS A 85 5.09 -7.87 10.91
C LYS A 85 6.55 -7.52 10.65
N LYS A 86 6.79 -6.40 9.99
CA LYS A 86 8.10 -5.80 9.85
C LYS A 86 8.00 -4.31 10.21
N GLU A 87 8.80 -3.87 11.16
CA GLU A 87 8.75 -2.53 11.75
C GLU A 87 10.11 -1.83 11.69
N MET A 88 10.08 -0.50 11.85
CA MET A 88 11.27 0.32 12.02
C MET A 88 11.72 0.31 13.48
N SER A 89 13.03 0.47 13.67
CA SER A 89 13.60 0.76 14.99
C SER A 89 13.57 2.26 15.30
N ARG A 90 13.77 2.62 16.56
CA ARG A 90 13.95 4.02 16.97
C ARG A 90 15.16 4.65 16.28
N GLU A 91 16.22 3.90 16.06
CA GLU A 91 17.42 4.35 15.36
C GLU A 91 17.13 4.65 13.89
N ASP A 92 16.27 3.85 13.24
CA ASP A 92 15.82 4.12 11.87
C ASP A 92 15.10 5.46 11.79
N LEU A 93 14.21 5.77 12.78
CA LEU A 93 13.53 7.06 12.83
C LEU A 93 14.53 8.22 12.97
N LYS A 94 15.57 8.07 13.83
CA LYS A 94 16.61 9.08 14.00
C LYS A 94 17.42 9.30 12.72
N GLN A 95 17.75 8.23 11.99
CA GLN A 95 18.43 8.33 10.70
C GLN A 95 17.59 9.07 9.65
N ILE A 96 16.29 8.78 9.58
CA ILE A 96 15.38 9.46 8.64
C ILE A 96 15.23 10.93 9.03
N TYR A 97 15.02 11.22 10.30
CA TYR A 97 14.86 12.58 10.81
C TYR A 97 16.10 13.44 10.54
N ALA A 98 17.30 12.90 10.75
CA ALA A 98 18.56 13.59 10.47
C ALA A 98 18.71 13.98 8.98
N VAL A 99 18.05 13.28 8.07
CA VAL A 99 18.00 13.60 6.65
C VAL A 99 16.87 14.60 6.33
N PHE A 100 15.70 14.43 6.93
CA PHE A 100 14.51 15.20 6.59
C PHE A 100 14.54 16.62 7.18
N GLU A 101 14.97 16.76 8.43
CA GLU A 101 14.99 18.05 9.13
C GLU A 101 15.79 19.11 8.39
N PRO A 102 17.05 18.88 7.95
CA PRO A 102 17.82 19.89 7.20
C PRO A 102 17.19 20.29 5.85
N LEU A 103 16.36 19.41 5.29
CA LEU A 103 15.65 19.66 4.03
C LEU A 103 14.28 20.36 4.23
N GLY A 104 13.84 20.54 5.48
CA GLY A 104 12.53 21.09 5.80
C GLY A 104 11.38 20.14 5.47
N LEU A 105 11.66 18.83 5.38
CA LEU A 105 10.64 17.79 5.18
C LEU A 105 10.02 17.43 6.53
N PRO A 106 8.72 17.67 6.76
CA PRO A 106 8.03 17.21 7.97
C PRO A 106 7.99 15.69 7.98
N MET A 107 7.92 15.08 9.17
CA MET A 107 7.99 13.64 9.33
C MET A 107 6.77 13.13 10.10
N ASP A 108 5.92 12.35 9.43
CA ASP A 108 4.81 11.64 10.05
C ASP A 108 5.23 10.19 10.32
N VAL A 109 5.32 9.81 11.60
CA VAL A 109 5.58 8.43 12.02
C VAL A 109 4.26 7.71 12.24
N ILE A 110 4.02 6.64 11.49
CA ILE A 110 2.77 5.88 11.58
C ILE A 110 2.96 4.69 12.52
N SER A 111 2.05 4.59 13.50
CA SER A 111 1.96 3.49 14.47
C SER A 111 0.52 2.99 14.56
N ASP A 112 0.21 1.87 13.93
CA ASP A 112 -1.08 1.16 13.99
C ASP A 112 -2.33 2.07 13.85
N GLY A 113 -2.25 3.06 12.94
CA GLY A 113 -3.33 4.02 12.67
C GLY A 113 -3.22 5.34 13.44
N ILE A 114 -2.27 5.48 14.34
CA ILE A 114 -1.89 6.75 14.97
C ILE A 114 -0.73 7.36 14.18
N VAL A 115 -0.80 8.66 13.93
CA VAL A 115 0.22 9.44 13.23
C VAL A 115 0.85 10.43 14.19
N TYR A 116 2.14 10.31 14.43
CA TYR A 116 2.92 11.28 15.20
C TYR A 116 3.57 12.25 14.22
N GLY A 117 3.05 13.47 14.16
CA GLY A 117 3.50 14.50 13.23
C GLY A 117 4.62 15.35 13.83
N VAL A 118 5.82 15.24 13.28
CA VAL A 118 7.00 16.05 13.65
C VAL A 118 7.20 17.15 12.62
N PRO A 119 7.11 18.44 12.97
CA PRO A 119 7.34 19.53 12.05
C PRO A 119 8.83 19.65 11.71
N SER A 120 9.14 20.26 10.57
CA SER A 120 10.50 20.55 10.15
C SER A 120 10.62 21.98 9.65
N LYS A 121 11.50 22.78 10.28
CA LYS A 121 11.73 24.20 9.93
C LYS A 121 10.44 25.03 9.77
N GLY A 122 9.44 24.75 10.63
CA GLY A 122 8.13 25.40 10.57
C GLY A 122 7.17 24.82 9.53
N ASN A 123 7.59 23.84 8.73
CA ASN A 123 6.71 23.11 7.83
C ASN A 123 5.98 22.01 8.57
N HIS A 124 4.68 21.91 8.35
CA HIS A 124 3.82 20.83 8.84
C HIS A 124 3.40 19.95 7.66
N SER A 125 3.20 18.67 7.93
CA SER A 125 2.74 17.73 6.92
C SER A 125 1.29 17.97 6.53
N LEU A 126 0.98 17.77 5.26
CA LEU A 126 -0.39 17.78 4.73
C LEU A 126 -1.09 16.42 4.90
N TYR A 127 -0.49 15.46 5.60
CA TYR A 127 -1.00 14.09 5.68
C TYR A 127 -2.37 14.00 6.35
N ARG A 128 -2.64 14.83 7.36
CA ARG A 128 -3.97 14.93 8.01
C ARG A 128 -5.08 15.25 7.01
N GLN A 129 -4.80 16.08 6.01
CA GLN A 129 -5.76 16.43 4.96
C GLN A 129 -5.94 15.27 3.97
N ALA A 130 -4.86 14.55 3.67
CA ALA A 130 -4.87 13.41 2.76
C ALA A 130 -5.52 12.15 3.34
N ASN A 131 -5.49 11.99 4.68
CA ASN A 131 -6.01 10.81 5.39
C ASN A 131 -6.72 11.19 6.70
N PRO A 132 -7.88 11.85 6.64
CA PRO A 132 -8.57 12.40 7.83
C PRO A 132 -9.13 11.33 8.78
N THR A 133 -9.16 10.07 8.36
CA THR A 133 -9.68 8.94 9.17
C THR A 133 -8.67 8.41 10.21
N LEU A 134 -7.40 8.85 10.14
CA LEU A 134 -6.37 8.47 11.09
C LEU A 134 -6.39 9.37 12.33
N THR A 135 -5.85 8.88 13.43
CA THR A 135 -5.65 9.68 14.65
C THR A 135 -4.31 10.39 14.57
N PHE A 136 -4.30 11.71 14.75
CA PHE A 136 -3.08 12.53 14.68
C PHE A 136 -2.70 13.08 16.05
N VAL A 137 -1.41 12.94 16.37
CA VAL A 137 -0.76 13.50 17.55
C VAL A 137 0.38 14.38 17.06
N ASP A 138 0.28 15.68 17.29
CA ASP A 138 1.34 16.61 16.96
C ASP A 138 2.38 16.60 18.08
N VAL A 139 3.65 16.44 17.75
CA VAL A 139 4.80 16.43 18.66
C VAL A 139 5.81 17.48 18.22
N GLU A 140 6.60 18.02 19.15
CA GLU A 140 7.59 19.06 18.83
C GLU A 140 8.87 18.47 18.25
N SER A 141 9.22 17.26 18.69
CA SER A 141 10.43 16.57 18.26
C SER A 141 10.23 15.06 18.13
N ILE A 142 11.18 14.40 17.50
CA ILE A 142 11.22 12.94 17.41
C ILE A 142 11.31 12.28 18.80
N ASP A 143 11.89 12.96 19.80
CA ASP A 143 12.06 12.41 21.13
C ASP A 143 10.75 12.38 21.94
N ASP A 144 9.73 13.11 21.50
CA ASP A 144 8.40 13.11 22.10
C ASP A 144 7.53 11.94 21.61
N ILE A 145 7.98 11.20 20.60
CA ILE A 145 7.29 10.00 20.12
C ILE A 145 7.51 8.87 21.13
N PRO A 146 6.45 8.17 21.59
CA PRO A 146 6.59 7.06 22.54
C PRO A 146 7.54 5.95 22.03
N GLU A 147 8.38 5.41 22.93
CA GLU A 147 9.33 4.35 22.56
C GLU A 147 8.70 2.94 22.52
N ASN A 148 7.63 2.73 23.28
CA ASN A 148 6.99 1.41 23.42
C ASN A 148 5.83 1.20 22.43
N ILE A 149 6.00 1.67 21.21
CA ILE A 149 5.02 1.52 20.14
C ILE A 149 5.69 0.92 18.87
N VAL A 150 4.87 0.42 17.97
CA VAL A 150 5.32 -0.08 16.67
C VAL A 150 5.54 1.10 15.73
N TYR A 151 6.68 1.19 15.07
CA TYR A 151 6.90 2.14 13.99
C TYR A 151 6.73 1.44 12.65
N ASN A 152 5.56 1.60 12.03
CA ASN A 152 5.24 0.90 10.79
C ASN A 152 5.96 1.51 9.58
N LYS A 153 5.93 2.84 9.47
CA LYS A 153 6.54 3.60 8.38
C LYS A 153 6.67 5.09 8.73
N VAL A 154 7.47 5.79 7.94
CA VAL A 154 7.51 7.26 7.91
C VAL A 154 6.90 7.75 6.61
N VAL A 155 6.14 8.84 6.69
CA VAL A 155 5.54 9.53 5.54
C VAL A 155 5.91 11.00 5.62
N THR A 156 6.12 11.66 4.49
CA THR A 156 6.10 13.12 4.37
C THR A 156 5.15 13.53 3.26
N VAL A 157 4.30 14.51 3.55
CA VAL A 157 3.32 15.04 2.59
C VAL A 157 3.48 16.54 2.50
N CYS A 158 3.86 17.00 1.32
CA CYS A 158 4.14 18.39 1.03
C CYS A 158 3.56 18.78 -0.34
N GLU A 159 3.52 20.07 -0.63
CA GLU A 159 3.26 20.55 -1.99
C GLU A 159 4.20 19.88 -2.99
N GLU A 160 3.67 19.46 -4.12
CA GLU A 160 4.38 18.62 -5.10
C GLU A 160 5.72 19.20 -5.55
N ALA A 161 5.74 20.49 -5.91
CA ALA A 161 6.95 21.14 -6.39
C ALA A 161 8.05 21.19 -5.32
N PHE A 162 7.68 21.45 -4.06
CA PHE A 162 8.60 21.42 -2.92
C PHE A 162 9.13 20.00 -2.70
N LEU A 163 8.23 19.02 -2.61
CA LEU A 163 8.61 17.62 -2.39
C LEU A 163 9.57 17.12 -3.47
N ASN A 164 9.26 17.36 -4.75
CA ASN A 164 10.10 16.95 -5.87
C ASN A 164 11.50 17.60 -5.81
N ALA A 165 11.59 18.87 -5.42
CA ALA A 165 12.86 19.56 -5.24
C ALA A 165 13.71 18.99 -4.07
N GLN A 166 13.07 18.55 -2.99
CA GLN A 166 13.78 17.96 -1.85
C GLN A 166 14.20 16.50 -2.12
N ILE A 167 13.39 15.72 -2.82
CA ILE A 167 13.72 14.34 -3.20
C ILE A 167 15.05 14.27 -3.96
N GLN A 168 15.37 15.23 -4.82
CA GLN A 168 16.63 15.29 -5.55
C GLN A 168 17.86 15.48 -4.65
N LYS A 169 17.66 15.93 -3.41
CA LYS A 169 18.73 16.16 -2.42
C LYS A 169 18.87 15.01 -1.42
N LEU A 170 18.00 14.01 -1.46
CA LEU A 170 18.07 12.86 -0.57
C LEU A 170 19.37 12.07 -0.81
N PRO A 171 20.11 11.73 0.25
CA PRO A 171 21.37 11.00 0.11
C PRO A 171 21.12 9.56 -0.35
N LYS A 172 22.03 9.03 -1.17
CA LYS A 172 21.98 7.63 -1.63
C LYS A 172 21.90 6.63 -0.47
N GLN A 173 22.50 6.96 0.67
CA GLN A 173 22.47 6.14 1.87
C GLN A 173 21.03 5.88 2.37
N LEU A 174 20.13 6.85 2.24
CA LEU A 174 18.72 6.66 2.63
C LEU A 174 18.07 5.53 1.82
N TYR A 175 18.31 5.50 0.50
CA TYR A 175 17.79 4.44 -0.39
C TYR A 175 18.47 3.08 -0.19
N GLN A 176 19.69 3.07 0.36
CA GLN A 176 20.39 1.82 0.70
C GLN A 176 19.81 1.20 1.98
N ASN A 177 19.47 2.04 2.97
CA ASN A 177 19.01 1.61 4.28
C ASN A 177 17.49 1.35 4.31
N PHE A 178 16.72 2.01 3.45
CA PHE A 178 15.25 2.01 3.45
C PHE A 178 14.68 1.81 2.06
N GLU A 179 13.42 1.39 1.99
CA GLU A 179 12.61 1.53 0.78
C GLU A 179 12.00 2.93 0.78
N VAL A 180 12.37 3.74 -0.22
CA VAL A 180 11.94 5.15 -0.35
C VAL A 180 11.28 5.32 -1.71
N PHE A 181 10.01 5.69 -1.72
CA PHE A 181 9.24 5.84 -2.96
C PHE A 181 8.10 6.86 -2.80
N LYS A 182 7.64 7.42 -3.91
CA LYS A 182 6.39 8.19 -3.96
C LYS A 182 5.22 7.23 -4.14
N SER A 183 4.23 7.33 -3.27
CA SER A 183 2.96 6.61 -3.41
C SER A 183 1.87 7.47 -4.03
N ARG A 184 2.08 8.79 -4.09
CA ARG A 184 1.27 9.81 -4.81
C ARG A 184 2.15 11.01 -5.12
N GLU A 185 1.66 11.93 -5.95
CA GLU A 185 2.39 13.14 -6.35
C GLU A 185 2.94 13.96 -5.16
N ILE A 186 2.18 14.02 -4.07
CA ILE A 186 2.51 14.80 -2.87
C ILE A 186 3.01 13.95 -1.70
N ILE A 187 3.12 12.62 -1.83
CA ILE A 187 3.42 11.69 -0.73
C ILE A 187 4.71 10.92 -1.01
N LEU A 188 5.71 11.09 -0.14
CA LEU A 188 6.90 10.26 -0.06
C LEU A 188 6.79 9.34 1.15
N GLU A 189 7.04 8.06 0.95
CA GLU A 189 7.06 7.04 2.00
C GLU A 189 8.45 6.48 2.20
N VAL A 190 8.79 6.22 3.47
CA VAL A 190 10.00 5.53 3.88
C VAL A 190 9.60 4.31 4.68
N MET A 191 9.98 3.12 4.20
CA MET A 191 9.65 1.83 4.78
C MET A 191 10.93 1.11 5.24
N PRO A 192 10.85 0.15 6.16
CA PRO A 192 11.98 -0.72 6.47
C PRO A 192 12.54 -1.37 5.20
N LYS A 193 13.85 -1.56 5.13
CA LYS A 193 14.49 -2.18 3.96
C LYS A 193 13.92 -3.55 3.63
N GLY A 194 13.67 -3.79 2.35
CA GLY A 194 13.06 -5.02 1.84
C GLY A 194 11.55 -5.13 2.16
N VAL A 195 10.90 -4.05 2.59
CA VAL A 195 9.43 -3.99 2.72
C VAL A 195 8.84 -3.37 1.46
N HIS A 196 8.13 -4.18 0.70
CA HIS A 196 7.35 -3.79 -0.45
C HIS A 196 6.21 -4.79 -0.69
N LYS A 197 5.21 -4.44 -1.48
CA LYS A 197 3.98 -5.22 -1.65
C LYS A 197 4.24 -6.68 -2.04
N ALA A 198 5.24 -6.97 -2.89
CA ALA A 198 5.60 -8.34 -3.27
C ALA A 198 6.06 -9.20 -2.09
N VAL A 199 6.80 -8.63 -1.12
CA VAL A 199 7.25 -9.37 0.06
C VAL A 199 6.05 -9.79 0.91
N GLY A 200 5.13 -8.87 1.18
CA GLY A 200 3.90 -9.19 1.91
C GLY A 200 3.07 -10.27 1.21
N LEU A 201 2.90 -10.15 -0.12
CA LEU A 201 2.19 -11.16 -0.91
C LEU A 201 2.90 -12.50 -0.93
N LYS A 202 4.23 -12.51 -1.06
CA LYS A 202 5.01 -13.74 -0.99
C LYS A 202 4.81 -14.46 0.33
N LEU A 203 4.92 -13.73 1.45
CA LEU A 203 4.75 -14.28 2.79
C LEU A 203 3.33 -14.82 3.01
N LEU A 204 2.29 -14.12 2.52
CA LEU A 204 0.92 -14.62 2.56
C LEU A 204 0.74 -15.86 1.67
N SER A 205 1.32 -15.89 0.47
CA SER A 205 1.25 -17.05 -0.43
C SER A 205 1.93 -18.26 0.18
N ASP A 206 3.12 -18.09 0.80
CA ASP A 206 3.81 -19.15 1.52
C ASP A 206 2.95 -19.68 2.69
N TYR A 207 2.29 -18.79 3.45
CA TYR A 207 1.37 -19.16 4.53
C TYR A 207 0.16 -19.98 4.03
N LEU A 208 -0.38 -19.63 2.85
CA LEU A 208 -1.50 -20.30 2.21
C LEU A 208 -1.07 -21.52 1.36
N ALA A 209 0.20 -21.86 1.32
CA ALA A 209 0.79 -22.91 0.48
C ALA A 209 0.48 -22.74 -1.02
N LEU A 210 0.50 -21.50 -1.52
CA LEU A 210 0.26 -21.14 -2.91
C LEU A 210 1.58 -20.83 -3.64
N ASP A 211 1.70 -21.32 -4.88
CA ASP A 211 2.78 -20.91 -5.79
C ASP A 211 2.45 -19.55 -6.42
N LYS A 212 3.49 -18.74 -6.68
CA LYS A 212 3.32 -17.42 -7.31
C LYS A 212 2.57 -17.46 -8.65
N SER A 213 2.64 -18.59 -9.39
CA SER A 213 1.89 -18.76 -10.65
C SER A 213 0.37 -18.80 -10.45
N GLN A 214 -0.09 -19.01 -9.22
CA GLN A 214 -1.50 -19.00 -8.82
C GLN A 214 -1.96 -17.63 -8.31
N VAL A 215 -1.07 -16.62 -8.33
CA VAL A 215 -1.34 -15.26 -7.85
C VAL A 215 -1.55 -14.32 -9.03
N MET A 216 -2.67 -13.61 -9.03
CA MET A 216 -2.94 -12.45 -9.88
C MET A 216 -2.85 -11.19 -9.00
N ALA A 217 -2.09 -10.19 -9.44
CA ALA A 217 -1.96 -8.91 -8.76
C ALA A 217 -2.36 -7.76 -9.69
N MET A 218 -3.09 -6.77 -9.16
CA MET A 218 -3.52 -5.59 -9.93
C MET A 218 -3.12 -4.30 -9.21
N GLY A 219 -2.64 -3.32 -9.98
CA GLY A 219 -2.15 -2.05 -9.46
C GLY A 219 -1.99 -0.99 -10.54
N ASP A 220 -1.67 0.24 -10.14
CA ASP A 220 -1.54 1.39 -11.04
C ASP A 220 -0.34 2.31 -10.76
N GLU A 221 0.21 2.33 -9.53
CA GLU A 221 1.28 3.23 -9.10
C GLU A 221 2.62 2.52 -8.82
N GLU A 222 3.70 3.30 -8.64
CA GLU A 222 5.07 2.78 -8.48
C GLU A 222 5.23 1.81 -7.30
N ASN A 223 4.46 1.96 -6.23
CA ASN A 223 4.47 1.02 -5.10
C ASN A 223 3.89 -0.36 -5.45
N ASP A 224 3.25 -0.50 -6.63
CA ASP A 224 2.72 -1.77 -7.14
C ASP A 224 3.70 -2.54 -8.01
N LEU A 225 4.74 -1.87 -8.52
CA LEU A 225 5.71 -2.46 -9.45
C LEU A 225 6.17 -3.85 -8.99
N THR A 226 6.61 -3.94 -7.74
CA THR A 226 7.17 -5.18 -7.20
C THR A 226 6.16 -6.31 -7.15
N MET A 227 4.89 -6.04 -6.81
CA MET A 227 3.87 -7.10 -6.77
C MET A 227 3.43 -7.54 -8.16
N LEU A 228 3.38 -6.63 -9.14
CA LEU A 228 3.04 -6.98 -10.51
C LEU A 228 4.15 -7.81 -11.18
N GLU A 229 5.42 -7.48 -10.93
CA GLU A 229 6.57 -8.25 -11.42
C GLU A 229 6.64 -9.65 -10.78
N TRP A 230 6.37 -9.74 -9.49
CA TRP A 230 6.48 -10.98 -8.73
C TRP A 230 5.35 -11.96 -9.04
N ALA A 231 4.11 -11.48 -9.18
CA ALA A 231 2.93 -12.33 -9.38
C ALA A 231 3.00 -13.18 -10.66
N GLY A 232 2.37 -14.34 -10.64
CA GLY A 232 2.18 -15.17 -11.82
C GLY A 232 1.49 -14.43 -12.96
N LEU A 233 0.54 -13.56 -12.61
CA LEU A 233 -0.13 -12.63 -13.51
C LEU A 233 -0.22 -11.23 -12.88
N GLY A 234 0.71 -10.35 -13.22
CA GLY A 234 0.62 -8.93 -12.92
C GLY A 234 -0.22 -8.20 -13.97
N VAL A 235 -1.24 -7.47 -13.55
CA VAL A 235 -2.15 -6.72 -14.42
C VAL A 235 -2.11 -5.25 -14.04
N ALA A 236 -1.69 -4.40 -14.96
CA ALA A 236 -1.76 -2.95 -14.78
C ALA A 236 -3.15 -2.41 -15.16
N MET A 237 -3.62 -1.41 -14.44
CA MET A 237 -4.84 -0.69 -14.81
C MET A 237 -4.63 0.17 -16.06
N ALA A 238 -5.69 0.45 -16.83
CA ALA A 238 -5.61 1.35 -17.99
C ALA A 238 -5.12 2.76 -17.63
N ASN A 239 -5.44 3.22 -16.42
CA ASN A 239 -4.96 4.50 -15.85
C ASN A 239 -3.56 4.41 -15.21
N ALA A 240 -2.93 3.22 -15.16
CA ALA A 240 -1.63 3.06 -14.51
C ALA A 240 -0.53 3.91 -15.15
N VAL A 241 0.44 4.31 -14.33
CA VAL A 241 1.61 5.04 -14.82
C VAL A 241 2.45 4.21 -15.81
N PRO A 242 3.17 4.84 -16.73
CA PRO A 242 3.89 4.11 -17.81
C PRO A 242 4.85 3.03 -17.30
N LYS A 243 5.55 3.28 -16.18
CA LYS A 243 6.46 2.31 -15.57
C LYS A 243 5.74 1.02 -15.15
N VAL A 244 4.55 1.12 -14.59
CA VAL A 244 3.75 -0.01 -14.12
C VAL A 244 3.23 -0.82 -15.30
N LYS A 245 2.76 -0.14 -16.36
CA LYS A 245 2.36 -0.82 -17.61
C LYS A 245 3.52 -1.57 -18.26
N ALA A 246 4.73 -1.05 -18.17
CA ALA A 246 5.92 -1.65 -18.78
C ALA A 246 6.32 -3.00 -18.17
N VAL A 247 6.05 -3.22 -16.88
CA VAL A 247 6.39 -4.46 -16.16
C VAL A 247 5.24 -5.47 -16.10
N ALA A 248 4.01 -5.01 -16.32
CA ALA A 248 2.82 -5.84 -16.22
C ALA A 248 2.75 -6.86 -17.38
N LYS A 249 2.25 -8.07 -17.10
CA LYS A 249 1.99 -9.12 -18.10
C LYS A 249 0.72 -8.86 -18.90
N ALA A 250 -0.17 -8.02 -18.37
CA ALA A 250 -1.39 -7.58 -19.03
C ALA A 250 -1.76 -6.17 -18.57
N VAL A 251 -2.54 -5.48 -19.40
CA VAL A 251 -3.10 -4.17 -19.08
C VAL A 251 -4.60 -4.24 -19.34
N THR A 252 -5.42 -3.69 -18.45
CA THR A 252 -6.87 -3.58 -18.65
C THR A 252 -7.16 -2.56 -19.75
N THR A 253 -8.29 -2.70 -20.44
CA THR A 253 -8.76 -1.67 -21.39
C THR A 253 -9.55 -0.59 -20.67
N LYS A 254 -10.09 -0.91 -19.49
CA LYS A 254 -10.89 -0.06 -18.63
C LYS A 254 -10.04 0.49 -17.50
N THR A 255 -10.33 1.74 -17.10
CA THR A 255 -9.77 2.40 -15.93
C THR A 255 -10.43 1.90 -14.64
N ASN A 256 -9.95 2.37 -13.48
CA ASN A 256 -10.61 2.17 -12.19
C ASN A 256 -12.05 2.75 -12.17
N GLU A 257 -12.30 3.86 -12.89
CA GLU A 257 -13.64 4.46 -13.01
C GLU A 257 -14.61 3.59 -13.83
N GLU A 258 -14.08 2.76 -14.71
CA GLU A 258 -14.83 1.97 -15.69
C GLU A 258 -14.90 0.48 -15.34
N SER A 259 -14.58 0.12 -14.08
CA SER A 259 -14.58 -1.26 -13.59
C SER A 259 -13.52 -2.17 -14.22
N GLY A 260 -12.29 -1.65 -14.40
CA GLY A 260 -11.17 -2.42 -14.97
C GLY A 260 -10.80 -3.67 -14.16
N VAL A 261 -11.05 -3.68 -12.84
CA VAL A 261 -10.86 -4.86 -12.00
C VAL A 261 -11.81 -5.98 -12.42
N ALA A 262 -13.09 -5.67 -12.63
CA ALA A 262 -14.09 -6.64 -13.10
C ALA A 262 -13.73 -7.20 -14.48
N GLU A 263 -13.26 -6.35 -15.40
CA GLU A 263 -12.75 -6.80 -16.72
C GLU A 263 -11.68 -7.88 -16.56
N ALA A 264 -10.69 -7.64 -15.74
CA ALA A 264 -9.59 -8.59 -15.54
C ALA A 264 -10.05 -9.86 -14.82
N ILE A 265 -10.93 -9.75 -13.82
CA ILE A 265 -11.51 -10.90 -13.12
C ILE A 265 -12.28 -11.80 -14.12
N HIS A 266 -13.16 -11.25 -14.91
CA HIS A 266 -13.89 -12.01 -15.93
C HIS A 266 -12.94 -12.76 -16.85
N LYS A 267 -11.99 -12.05 -17.44
CA LYS A 267 -11.04 -12.61 -18.42
C LYS A 267 -10.12 -13.68 -17.87
N TYR A 268 -9.65 -13.55 -16.64
CA TYR A 268 -8.56 -14.40 -16.12
C TYR A 268 -8.99 -15.38 -15.01
N ILE A 269 -10.14 -15.17 -14.38
CA ILE A 269 -10.63 -16.00 -13.27
C ILE A 269 -11.97 -16.67 -13.60
N LEU A 270 -12.96 -15.93 -14.13
CA LEU A 270 -14.32 -16.44 -14.28
C LEU A 270 -14.59 -17.18 -15.58
N GLU A 271 -13.97 -16.76 -16.67
CA GLU A 271 -14.17 -17.33 -18.03
C GLU A 271 -13.22 -18.49 -18.36
N LYS A 272 -12.52 -19.02 -17.36
CA LYS A 272 -11.63 -20.18 -17.51
C LYS A 272 -12.23 -21.47 -16.97
#